data_7391bf345adef5445a8744707c5101e1
#
_entry.id   7391bf345adef5445a8744707c5101e1
#
_cell.length_a   1.000
_cell.length_b   1.000
_cell.length_c   1.000
_cell.angle_alpha   90.00
_cell.angle_beta   90.00
_cell.angle_gamma   90.00
#
_symmetry.space_group_name_H-M   'P 1'
#
loop_
_entity.id
_entity.type
_entity.pdbx_description
1 polymer ?
#
loop_
_entity_poly.entity_id
_entity_poly.type
_entity_poly.pdbx_seq_one_letter_code
_entity_poly.pdbx_strand_id
1 'polypeptide(L)'
;MQTKLKVTLLAHTPDADKLVAAAAKLCYAKSDIDTLLDNLTAEKVEDFIERLAELGHESPIEHASYTFAVEGVSRALLAQLTRHRLASYSVQSQRYVDKGDFDYVIPPSIAARKETRIAFEGLMETANRYYEYLSSYDDIPNEDARFVLPNACDTRIIFTMNARSLHNFFRLRCCNRAQWEIRAMADEMLKLCREVSPALFKNAGPSCAATGKCSEGAYCCGEPREDLR
;
A
#
# COMPACT_ATOMS: atom_id res chain seq x y z
N MET A 1 0.50 -8.06 -21.92
CA MET A 1 -0.47 -9.10 -21.38
C MET A 1 -1.17 -8.57 -20.13
N GLN A 2 -2.28 -9.22 -19.67
CA GLN A 2 -2.92 -8.86 -18.41
C GLN A 2 -2.05 -9.24 -17.21
N THR A 3 -1.78 -8.28 -16.32
CA THR A 3 -0.97 -8.50 -15.10
C THR A 3 -1.80 -9.02 -13.94
N LYS A 4 -1.11 -9.50 -12.90
CA LYS A 4 -1.68 -9.83 -11.58
C LYS A 4 -0.94 -9.08 -10.50
N LEU A 5 -1.68 -8.53 -9.55
CA LEU A 5 -1.14 -7.90 -8.36
C LEU A 5 -0.25 -8.88 -7.60
N LYS A 6 0.96 -8.42 -7.27
CA LYS A 6 1.88 -9.09 -6.35
C LYS A 6 2.43 -8.07 -5.37
N VAL A 7 2.27 -8.34 -4.09
CA VAL A 7 2.81 -7.54 -2.99
C VAL A 7 3.83 -8.37 -2.22
N THR A 8 4.99 -7.80 -1.97
CA THR A 8 6.07 -8.46 -1.22
C THR A 8 6.58 -7.51 -0.15
N LEU A 9 6.64 -7.94 1.10
CA LEU A 9 7.33 -7.22 2.16
C LEU A 9 8.83 -7.52 2.04
N LEU A 10 9.61 -6.52 1.61
CA LEU A 10 11.06 -6.67 1.39
C LEU A 10 11.87 -6.54 2.68
N ALA A 11 11.46 -5.61 3.54
CA ALA A 11 12.13 -5.33 4.79
C ALA A 11 11.15 -4.71 5.79
N HIS A 12 11.41 -4.94 7.06
CA HIS A 12 10.72 -4.28 8.16
C HIS A 12 11.68 -4.10 9.34
N THR A 13 11.35 -3.20 10.25
CA THR A 13 12.07 -3.05 11.52
C THR A 13 11.97 -4.37 12.30
N PRO A 14 13.10 -5.02 12.66
CA PRO A 14 13.08 -6.22 13.50
C PRO A 14 12.40 -5.94 14.84
N ASP A 15 11.63 -6.91 15.35
CA ASP A 15 10.95 -6.84 16.64
C ASP A 15 10.20 -5.51 16.84
N ALA A 16 9.50 -5.03 15.81
CA ALA A 16 8.89 -3.71 15.76
C ALA A 16 7.94 -3.46 16.93
N ASP A 17 7.15 -4.46 17.33
CA ASP A 17 6.24 -4.38 18.48
C ASP A 17 7.02 -4.09 19.76
N LYS A 18 8.13 -4.80 20.01
CA LYS A 18 8.99 -4.59 21.19
C LYS A 18 9.66 -3.22 21.16
N LEU A 19 10.17 -2.80 19.99
CA LEU A 19 10.80 -1.49 19.82
C LEU A 19 9.83 -0.35 20.13
N VAL A 20 8.61 -0.41 19.61
CA VAL A 20 7.57 0.60 19.84
C VAL A 20 7.18 0.66 21.32
N ALA A 21 6.98 -0.49 21.96
CA ALA A 21 6.69 -0.56 23.39
C ALA A 21 7.82 0.04 24.24
N ALA A 22 9.09 -0.24 23.87
CA ALA A 22 10.25 0.35 24.54
C ALA A 22 10.31 1.86 24.39
N ALA A 23 10.15 2.37 23.17
CA ALA A 23 10.17 3.80 22.87
C ALA A 23 9.09 4.56 23.63
N ALA A 24 7.88 4.01 23.68
CA ALA A 24 6.79 4.63 24.43
C ALA A 24 7.00 4.57 25.94
N LYS A 25 7.49 3.45 26.47
CA LYS A 25 7.73 3.27 27.91
C LYS A 25 8.86 4.14 28.42
N LEU A 26 9.85 4.42 27.58
CA LEU A 26 11.01 5.26 27.93
C LEU A 26 10.59 6.64 28.45
N CYS A 27 9.52 7.22 27.92
CA CYS A 27 9.01 8.53 28.36
C CYS A 27 8.62 8.57 29.83
N TYR A 28 8.36 7.42 30.46
CA TYR A 28 7.89 7.31 31.84
C TYR A 28 8.81 6.43 32.71
N ALA A 29 9.85 5.83 32.14
CA ALA A 29 10.75 4.93 32.84
C ALA A 29 11.83 5.72 33.59
N LYS A 30 12.12 5.27 34.84
CA LYS A 30 13.27 5.75 35.60
C LYS A 30 14.50 4.84 35.47
N SER A 31 14.29 3.62 34.93
CA SER A 31 15.36 2.65 34.67
C SER A 31 16.16 3.05 33.44
N ASP A 32 17.38 2.54 33.34
CA ASP A 32 18.16 2.57 32.11
C ASP A 32 17.50 1.74 30.98
N ILE A 33 18.02 1.90 29.76
CA ILE A 33 17.44 1.30 28.56
C ILE A 33 17.56 -0.23 28.59
N ASP A 34 18.68 -0.79 29.05
CA ASP A 34 18.91 -2.23 29.10
C ASP A 34 17.90 -2.90 30.04
N THR A 35 17.76 -2.39 31.25
CA THR A 35 16.75 -2.84 32.23
C THR A 35 15.33 -2.72 31.69
N LEU A 36 15.03 -1.65 30.92
CA LEU A 36 13.72 -1.45 30.30
C LEU A 36 13.44 -2.53 29.27
N LEU A 37 14.40 -2.82 28.38
CA LEU A 37 14.27 -3.82 27.31
C LEU A 37 14.15 -5.25 27.87
N ASP A 38 14.90 -5.58 28.93
CA ASP A 38 14.86 -6.89 29.59
C ASP A 38 13.51 -7.17 30.27
N ASN A 39 12.85 -6.13 30.75
CA ASN A 39 11.54 -6.22 31.41
C ASN A 39 10.35 -6.29 30.44
N LEU A 40 10.56 -6.16 29.13
CA LEU A 40 9.50 -6.24 28.10
C LEU A 40 9.26 -7.69 27.65
N THR A 41 8.34 -8.39 28.33
CA THR A 41 7.83 -9.68 27.85
C THR A 41 6.81 -9.47 26.72
N ALA A 42 6.56 -10.51 25.90
CA ALA A 42 5.60 -10.42 24.79
C ALA A 42 4.20 -9.97 25.23
N GLU A 43 3.70 -10.50 26.34
CA GLU A 43 2.41 -10.11 26.91
C GLU A 43 2.37 -8.61 27.30
N LYS A 44 3.41 -8.12 27.97
CA LYS A 44 3.50 -6.69 28.32
C LYS A 44 3.62 -5.78 27.10
N VAL A 45 4.24 -6.26 26.01
CA VAL A 45 4.34 -5.53 24.74
C VAL A 45 2.96 -5.37 24.12
N GLU A 46 2.19 -6.45 24.03
CA GLU A 46 0.83 -6.42 23.46
C GLU A 46 -0.09 -5.47 24.24
N ASP A 47 -0.18 -5.65 25.56
CA ASP A 47 -0.99 -4.80 26.45
C ASP A 47 -0.61 -3.32 26.34
N PHE A 48 0.68 -3.04 26.22
CA PHE A 48 1.16 -1.67 26.14
C PHE A 48 0.85 -0.99 24.82
N ILE A 49 1.01 -1.72 23.69
CA ILE A 49 0.64 -1.23 22.36
C ILE A 49 -0.88 -0.99 22.27
N GLU A 50 -1.68 -1.89 22.83
CA GLU A 50 -3.14 -1.74 22.87
C GLU A 50 -3.54 -0.47 23.63
N ARG A 51 -2.91 -0.22 24.78
CA ARG A 51 -3.10 1.01 25.56
C ARG A 51 -2.66 2.28 24.82
N LEU A 52 -1.57 2.24 24.05
CA LEU A 52 -1.15 3.37 23.19
C LEU A 52 -2.21 3.70 22.14
N ALA A 53 -2.78 2.66 21.53
CA ALA A 53 -3.85 2.81 20.53
C ALA A 53 -5.12 3.43 21.13
N GLU A 54 -5.54 2.97 22.34
CA GLU A 54 -6.68 3.53 23.08
C GLU A 54 -6.50 5.02 23.44
N LEU A 55 -5.27 5.40 23.82
CA LEU A 55 -4.93 6.78 24.19
C LEU A 55 -4.65 7.67 22.97
N GLY A 56 -4.58 7.12 21.76
CA GLY A 56 -4.23 7.85 20.54
C GLY A 56 -2.77 8.35 20.52
N HIS A 57 -1.87 7.66 21.19
CA HIS A 57 -0.45 8.01 21.25
C HIS A 57 0.29 7.39 20.05
N GLU A 58 0.30 8.11 18.93
CA GLU A 58 0.82 7.62 17.65
C GLU A 58 2.32 7.90 17.41
N SER A 59 2.99 8.76 18.21
CA SER A 59 4.41 9.07 17.98
C SER A 59 5.35 7.87 18.15
N PRO A 60 5.18 6.94 19.13
CA PRO A 60 6.07 5.81 19.26
C PRO A 60 6.03 4.83 18.11
N ILE A 61 4.89 4.70 17.41
CA ILE A 61 4.77 3.77 16.29
C ILE A 61 5.50 4.26 15.02
N GLU A 62 5.98 5.50 15.00
CA GLU A 62 6.80 6.03 13.89
C GLU A 62 8.20 5.40 13.81
N HIS A 63 8.69 4.78 14.90
CA HIS A 63 9.98 4.09 14.91
C HIS A 63 9.98 2.80 14.10
N ALA A 64 8.83 2.20 13.81
CA ALA A 64 8.71 1.00 12.98
C ALA A 64 8.47 1.37 11.51
N SER A 65 9.30 0.83 10.61
CA SER A 65 9.24 1.07 9.17
C SER A 65 9.12 -0.23 8.38
N TYR A 66 8.44 -0.17 7.23
CA TYR A 66 8.14 -1.31 6.37
C TYR A 66 8.38 -0.92 4.92
N THR A 67 9.10 -1.76 4.18
CA THR A 67 9.42 -1.57 2.76
C THR A 67 8.74 -2.65 1.93
N PHE A 68 7.92 -2.23 0.99
CA PHE A 68 7.17 -3.12 0.09
C PHE A 68 7.68 -3.00 -1.33
N ALA A 69 7.67 -4.13 -2.06
CA ALA A 69 7.68 -4.16 -3.51
C ALA A 69 6.29 -4.54 -4.02
N VAL A 70 5.81 -3.81 -5.02
CA VAL A 70 4.51 -4.04 -5.65
C VAL A 70 4.69 -4.11 -7.16
N GLU A 71 4.12 -5.14 -7.78
CA GLU A 71 4.14 -5.41 -9.21
C GLU A 71 2.72 -5.69 -9.72
N GLY A 72 2.52 -5.54 -11.02
CA GLY A 72 1.24 -5.84 -11.66
C GLY A 72 0.13 -4.86 -11.30
N VAL A 73 0.49 -3.61 -11.08
CA VAL A 73 -0.42 -2.50 -10.78
C VAL A 73 -0.35 -1.41 -11.83
N SER A 74 -1.46 -0.69 -12.00
CA SER A 74 -1.58 0.35 -13.02
C SER A 74 -0.93 1.67 -12.63
N ARG A 75 -0.64 2.51 -13.63
CA ARG A 75 -0.28 3.92 -13.42
C ARG A 75 -1.42 4.71 -12.73
N ALA A 76 -2.67 4.28 -12.92
CA ALA A 76 -3.82 4.87 -12.22
C ALA A 76 -3.76 4.63 -10.70
N LEU A 77 -3.32 3.44 -10.26
CA LEU A 77 -3.06 3.16 -8.84
C LEU A 77 -1.94 4.03 -8.31
N LEU A 78 -0.82 4.15 -9.05
CA LEU A 78 0.33 4.96 -8.64
C LEU A 78 -0.06 6.40 -8.33
N ALA A 79 -0.93 7.02 -9.15
CA ALA A 79 -1.43 8.37 -8.93
C ALA A 79 -2.19 8.54 -7.61
N GLN A 80 -2.80 7.46 -7.09
CA GLN A 80 -3.47 7.47 -5.79
C GLN A 80 -2.49 7.16 -4.64
N LEU A 81 -1.55 6.24 -4.85
CA LEU A 81 -0.57 5.83 -3.84
C LEU A 81 0.34 6.99 -3.46
N THR A 82 0.85 7.75 -4.43
CA THR A 82 1.77 8.87 -4.19
C THR A 82 1.12 10.09 -3.51
N ARG A 83 -0.19 10.07 -3.28
CA ARG A 83 -0.84 11.07 -2.44
C ARG A 83 -0.58 10.87 -0.94
N HIS A 84 -0.11 9.69 -0.53
CA HIS A 84 0.39 9.44 0.82
C HIS A 84 1.83 9.94 0.91
N ARG A 85 2.00 11.20 1.39
CA ARG A 85 3.26 11.96 1.29
C ARG A 85 4.33 11.53 2.30
N LEU A 86 3.94 10.94 3.42
CA LEU A 86 4.89 10.45 4.44
C LEU A 86 5.37 9.04 4.07
N ALA A 87 6.09 8.97 2.96
CA ALA A 87 6.64 7.74 2.39
C ALA A 87 7.79 8.06 1.45
N SER A 88 8.66 7.08 1.24
CA SER A 88 9.70 7.10 0.19
C SER A 88 9.26 6.19 -0.95
N TYR A 89 9.36 6.65 -2.20
CA TYR A 89 8.93 5.95 -3.39
C TYR A 89 10.04 5.80 -4.41
N SER A 90 10.20 4.58 -4.94
CA SER A 90 10.97 4.27 -6.14
C SER A 90 10.06 3.57 -7.15
N VAL A 91 9.88 4.17 -8.31
CA VAL A 91 8.94 3.70 -9.34
C VAL A 91 9.70 3.43 -10.63
N GLN A 92 9.36 2.34 -11.32
CA GLN A 92 9.93 2.05 -12.63
C GLN A 92 9.74 3.25 -13.58
N SER A 93 10.84 3.76 -14.09
CA SER A 93 10.84 4.93 -14.96
C SER A 93 10.43 4.58 -16.38
N GLN A 94 9.45 5.30 -16.92
CA GLN A 94 9.10 5.25 -18.35
C GLN A 94 9.99 6.16 -19.22
N ARG A 95 10.98 6.84 -18.63
CA ARG A 95 12.00 7.59 -19.38
C ARG A 95 13.16 6.70 -19.80
N TYR A 96 13.55 5.78 -18.92
CA TYR A 96 14.75 4.95 -19.09
C TYR A 96 14.43 3.50 -19.47
N VAL A 97 13.23 3.02 -19.18
CA VAL A 97 12.79 1.66 -19.50
C VAL A 97 11.85 1.75 -20.69
N ASP A 98 12.24 1.10 -21.77
CA ASP A 98 11.39 0.91 -22.93
C ASP A 98 10.12 0.16 -22.52
N LYS A 99 8.98 0.59 -23.04
CA LYS A 99 7.66 0.04 -22.77
C LYS A 99 7.00 -0.55 -24.02
N GLY A 100 7.79 -0.90 -25.03
CA GLY A 100 7.29 -1.77 -26.12
C GLY A 100 6.71 -3.07 -25.54
N ASP A 101 5.59 -3.52 -26.08
CA ASP A 101 4.81 -4.69 -25.58
C ASP A 101 4.48 -4.59 -24.06
N PHE A 102 4.01 -3.42 -23.62
CA PHE A 102 3.70 -3.21 -22.22
C PHE A 102 2.56 -4.10 -21.71
N ASP A 103 2.71 -4.55 -20.48
CA ASP A 103 1.64 -5.19 -19.74
C ASP A 103 0.63 -4.16 -19.21
N TYR A 104 -0.60 -4.59 -18.91
CA TYR A 104 -1.66 -3.70 -18.47
C TYR A 104 -2.65 -4.36 -17.51
N VAL A 105 -3.33 -3.54 -16.73
CA VAL A 105 -4.37 -3.93 -15.78
C VAL A 105 -5.74 -3.71 -16.40
N ILE A 106 -6.58 -4.76 -16.40
CA ILE A 106 -7.97 -4.65 -16.86
C ILE A 106 -8.88 -4.48 -15.63
N PRO A 107 -9.64 -3.37 -15.54
CA PRO A 107 -10.61 -3.20 -14.47
C PRO A 107 -11.67 -4.32 -14.44
N PRO A 108 -12.06 -4.83 -13.25
CA PRO A 108 -13.03 -5.93 -13.15
C PRO A 108 -14.35 -5.68 -13.86
N SER A 109 -14.86 -4.44 -13.80
CA SER A 109 -16.10 -4.06 -14.50
C SER A 109 -16.00 -4.14 -16.02
N ILE A 110 -14.81 -3.90 -16.58
CA ILE A 110 -14.53 -4.04 -18.02
C ILE A 110 -14.35 -5.52 -18.37
N ALA A 111 -13.64 -6.26 -17.53
CA ALA A 111 -13.38 -7.68 -17.72
C ALA A 111 -14.67 -8.54 -17.67
N ALA A 112 -15.69 -8.07 -16.93
CA ALA A 112 -16.95 -8.79 -16.72
C ALA A 112 -17.80 -9.00 -17.98
N ARG A 113 -17.56 -8.22 -19.05
CA ARG A 113 -18.31 -8.29 -20.31
C ARG A 113 -17.35 -8.52 -21.46
N LYS A 114 -17.64 -9.50 -22.29
CA LYS A 114 -16.78 -9.90 -23.43
C LYS A 114 -16.54 -8.72 -24.39
N GLU A 115 -17.57 -7.97 -24.70
CA GLU A 115 -17.53 -6.86 -25.67
C GLU A 115 -16.64 -5.72 -25.17
N THR A 116 -16.80 -5.33 -23.89
CA THR A 116 -15.99 -4.27 -23.27
C THR A 116 -14.55 -4.68 -23.10
N ARG A 117 -14.30 -5.95 -22.78
CA ARG A 117 -12.96 -6.52 -22.68
C ARG A 117 -12.25 -6.49 -24.03
N ILE A 118 -12.88 -6.99 -25.11
CA ILE A 118 -12.30 -6.98 -26.45
C ILE A 118 -11.98 -5.54 -26.90
N ALA A 119 -12.89 -4.60 -26.68
CA ALA A 119 -12.67 -3.19 -27.02
C ALA A 119 -11.49 -2.60 -26.25
N PHE A 120 -11.37 -2.92 -24.96
CA PHE A 120 -10.27 -2.45 -24.11
C PHE A 120 -8.93 -3.04 -24.55
N GLU A 121 -8.84 -4.36 -24.80
CA GLU A 121 -7.64 -5.03 -25.26
C GLU A 121 -7.19 -4.48 -26.62
N GLY A 122 -8.11 -4.23 -27.56
CA GLY A 122 -7.80 -3.63 -28.86
C GLY A 122 -7.28 -2.19 -28.74
N LEU A 123 -7.74 -1.43 -27.73
CA LEU A 123 -7.17 -0.10 -27.43
C LEU A 123 -5.75 -0.21 -26.88
N MET A 124 -5.45 -1.18 -26.00
CA MET A 124 -4.11 -1.41 -25.48
C MET A 124 -3.12 -1.79 -26.60
N GLU A 125 -3.52 -2.70 -27.49
CA GLU A 125 -2.73 -3.06 -28.68
C GLU A 125 -2.46 -1.87 -29.60
N THR A 126 -3.46 -1.01 -29.77
CA THR A 126 -3.33 0.21 -30.57
C THR A 126 -2.34 1.19 -29.93
N ALA A 127 -2.46 1.41 -28.62
CA ALA A 127 -1.54 2.27 -27.87
C ALA A 127 -0.09 1.74 -27.94
N ASN A 128 0.08 0.41 -27.84
CA ASN A 128 1.40 -0.21 -27.97
C ASN A 128 2.01 0.05 -29.35
N ARG A 129 1.27 -0.17 -30.43
CA ARG A 129 1.74 0.09 -31.79
C ARG A 129 2.16 1.56 -32.00
N TYR A 130 1.42 2.51 -31.44
CA TYR A 130 1.79 3.92 -31.54
C TYR A 130 3.01 4.25 -30.68
N TYR A 131 3.15 3.64 -29.50
CA TYR A 131 4.35 3.80 -28.69
C TYR A 131 5.59 3.31 -29.43
N GLU A 132 5.55 2.08 -29.97
CA GLU A 132 6.65 1.50 -30.77
C GLU A 132 6.96 2.34 -32.02
N TYR A 133 5.93 2.83 -32.72
CA TYR A 133 6.10 3.72 -33.87
C TYR A 133 6.83 5.01 -33.48
N LEU A 134 6.43 5.66 -32.41
CA LEU A 134 7.10 6.89 -31.93
C LEU A 134 8.53 6.59 -31.46
N SER A 135 8.74 5.52 -30.71
CA SER A 135 10.05 5.12 -30.20
C SER A 135 11.02 4.66 -31.28
N SER A 136 10.55 4.39 -32.52
CA SER A 136 11.40 4.02 -33.65
C SER A 136 12.15 5.20 -34.29
N TYR A 137 11.82 6.43 -33.91
CA TYR A 137 12.52 7.63 -34.36
C TYR A 137 13.65 8.00 -33.41
N ASP A 138 14.87 8.16 -33.90
CA ASP A 138 16.06 8.47 -33.09
C ASP A 138 15.97 9.79 -32.32
N ASP A 139 15.16 10.75 -32.81
CA ASP A 139 14.94 12.07 -32.23
C ASP A 139 13.75 12.13 -31.26
N ILE A 140 13.01 11.04 -31.09
CA ILE A 140 11.90 10.94 -30.14
C ILE A 140 12.33 10.11 -28.91
N PRO A 141 12.66 10.74 -27.77
CA PRO A 141 13.07 10.02 -26.58
C PRO A 141 11.86 9.32 -25.91
N ASN A 142 12.12 8.24 -25.15
CA ASN A 142 11.10 7.53 -24.40
C ASN A 142 10.25 8.45 -23.51
N GLU A 143 10.83 9.54 -22.99
CA GLU A 143 10.10 10.49 -22.14
C GLU A 143 8.97 11.24 -22.88
N ASP A 144 9.03 11.31 -24.20
CA ASP A 144 7.98 11.88 -25.05
C ASP A 144 7.08 10.77 -25.62
N ALA A 145 7.64 9.67 -26.12
CA ALA A 145 6.86 8.55 -26.63
C ALA A 145 5.87 7.99 -25.59
N ARG A 146 6.23 7.98 -24.30
CA ARG A 146 5.36 7.51 -23.20
C ARG A 146 4.05 8.28 -23.02
N PHE A 147 3.88 9.45 -23.66
CA PHE A 147 2.63 10.22 -23.55
C PHE A 147 1.42 9.49 -24.17
N VAL A 148 1.65 8.52 -25.05
CA VAL A 148 0.59 7.68 -25.63
C VAL A 148 0.23 6.48 -24.73
N LEU A 149 1.02 6.19 -23.68
CA LEU A 149 0.76 5.06 -22.80
C LEU A 149 -0.49 5.31 -21.94
N PRO A 150 -1.43 4.35 -21.88
CA PRO A 150 -2.65 4.49 -21.10
C PRO A 150 -2.39 4.39 -19.59
N ASN A 151 -3.31 4.91 -18.79
CA ASN A 151 -3.30 4.76 -17.33
C ASN A 151 -3.34 3.28 -16.88
N ALA A 152 -3.80 2.40 -17.73
CA ALA A 152 -3.83 0.96 -17.50
C ALA A 152 -2.44 0.30 -17.61
N CYS A 153 -1.46 0.97 -18.24
CA CYS A 153 -0.09 0.46 -18.35
C CYS A 153 0.46 0.09 -16.97
N ASP A 154 1.09 -1.08 -16.86
CA ASP A 154 1.64 -1.58 -15.62
C ASP A 154 2.82 -0.74 -15.11
N THR A 155 3.08 -0.88 -13.83
CA THR A 155 4.27 -0.31 -13.19
C THR A 155 4.72 -1.18 -12.02
N ARG A 156 5.98 -0.97 -11.61
CA ARG A 156 6.60 -1.60 -10.44
C ARG A 156 7.05 -0.51 -9.48
N ILE A 157 6.83 -0.77 -8.21
CA ILE A 157 7.04 0.23 -7.17
C ILE A 157 7.74 -0.42 -5.98
N ILE A 158 8.78 0.23 -5.46
CA ILE A 158 9.28 -0.04 -4.12
C ILE A 158 8.99 1.21 -3.29
N PHE A 159 8.43 1.03 -2.10
CA PHE A 159 8.18 2.15 -1.21
C PHE A 159 8.30 1.76 0.26
N THR A 160 8.64 2.76 1.08
CA THR A 160 8.78 2.61 2.53
C THR A 160 7.85 3.57 3.24
N MET A 161 7.14 3.05 4.24
CA MET A 161 6.31 3.83 5.17
C MET A 161 6.60 3.39 6.61
N ASN A 162 6.49 4.32 7.57
CA ASN A 162 6.46 3.95 8.97
C ASN A 162 5.05 3.45 9.37
N ALA A 163 4.94 2.81 10.55
CA ALA A 163 3.67 2.23 10.99
C ALA A 163 2.55 3.25 11.11
N ARG A 164 2.82 4.48 11.55
CA ARG A 164 1.81 5.54 11.64
C ARG A 164 1.24 5.90 10.27
N SER A 165 2.11 6.04 9.26
CA SER A 165 1.69 6.28 7.88
C SER A 165 0.89 5.11 7.32
N LEU A 166 1.28 3.86 7.65
CA LEU A 166 0.56 2.64 7.26
C LEU A 166 -0.82 2.56 7.92
N HIS A 167 -0.97 2.91 9.19
CA HIS A 167 -2.29 2.98 9.84
C HIS A 167 -3.23 3.93 9.10
N ASN A 168 -2.75 5.15 8.77
CA ASN A 168 -3.55 6.08 7.96
C ASN A 168 -3.83 5.54 6.56
N PHE A 169 -2.86 4.88 5.93
CA PHE A 169 -3.03 4.24 4.62
C PHE A 169 -4.11 3.16 4.67
N PHE A 170 -4.03 2.21 5.59
CA PHE A 170 -5.00 1.12 5.73
C PHE A 170 -6.40 1.61 6.08
N ARG A 171 -6.49 2.63 6.95
CA ARG A 171 -7.78 3.26 7.27
C ARG A 171 -8.50 3.79 6.05
N LEU A 172 -7.76 4.37 5.10
CA LEU A 172 -8.31 4.98 3.88
C LEU A 172 -8.45 3.96 2.74
N ARG A 173 -7.51 3.02 2.59
CA ARG A 173 -7.39 2.19 1.39
C ARG A 173 -7.95 0.78 1.54
N CYS A 174 -8.05 0.23 2.75
CA CYS A 174 -8.80 -1.00 3.01
C CYS A 174 -10.33 -0.78 3.12
N CYS A 175 -10.81 0.46 3.01
CA CYS A 175 -12.24 0.79 3.01
C CYS A 175 -12.90 0.36 1.68
N ASN A 176 -14.13 -0.17 1.73
CA ASN A 176 -14.90 -0.54 0.52
C ASN A 176 -15.14 0.62 -0.45
N ARG A 177 -15.05 1.87 0.01
CA ARG A 177 -15.11 3.05 -0.85
C ARG A 177 -13.80 3.38 -1.57
N ALA A 178 -12.69 2.73 -1.21
CA ALA A 178 -11.46 2.86 -1.97
C ALA A 178 -11.60 2.20 -3.35
N GLN A 179 -10.86 2.71 -4.33
CA GLN A 179 -10.83 2.10 -5.65
C GLN A 179 -10.30 0.66 -5.53
N TRP A 180 -10.89 -0.27 -6.27
CA TRP A 180 -10.70 -1.72 -6.11
C TRP A 180 -9.22 -2.16 -6.14
N GLU A 181 -8.39 -1.56 -6.99
CA GLU A 181 -7.00 -1.97 -7.19
C GLU A 181 -6.11 -1.58 -6.00
N ILE A 182 -6.18 -0.32 -5.56
CA ILE A 182 -5.41 0.13 -4.39
C ILE A 182 -5.95 -0.51 -3.11
N ARG A 183 -7.24 -0.87 -3.05
CA ARG A 183 -7.82 -1.62 -1.94
C ARG A 183 -7.23 -3.03 -1.87
N ALA A 184 -7.21 -3.76 -2.98
CA ALA A 184 -6.62 -5.09 -3.03
C ALA A 184 -5.14 -5.08 -2.60
N MET A 185 -4.38 -4.08 -3.06
CA MET A 185 -2.99 -3.89 -2.63
C MET A 185 -2.89 -3.62 -1.13
N ALA A 186 -3.74 -2.75 -0.59
CA ALA A 186 -3.73 -2.39 0.83
C ALA A 186 -4.10 -3.59 1.72
N ASP A 187 -5.04 -4.42 1.29
CA ASP A 187 -5.45 -5.62 2.02
C ASP A 187 -4.29 -6.63 2.12
N GLU A 188 -3.57 -6.89 1.02
CA GLU A 188 -2.39 -7.76 1.04
C GLU A 188 -1.26 -7.17 1.90
N MET A 189 -1.03 -5.86 1.83
CA MET A 189 -0.03 -5.20 2.69
C MET A 189 -0.38 -5.33 4.18
N LEU A 190 -1.65 -5.14 4.55
CA LEU A 190 -2.10 -5.25 5.94
C LEU A 190 -1.90 -6.67 6.47
N LYS A 191 -2.18 -7.69 5.66
CA LYS A 191 -1.92 -9.09 6.00
C LYS A 191 -0.45 -9.33 6.30
N LEU A 192 0.46 -8.90 5.42
CA LEU A 192 1.90 -9.02 5.62
C LEU A 192 2.40 -8.26 6.87
N CYS A 193 1.85 -7.08 7.14
CA CYS A 193 2.17 -6.33 8.36
C CYS A 193 1.74 -7.08 9.63
N ARG A 194 0.56 -7.70 9.64
CA ARG A 194 0.06 -8.50 10.78
C ARG A 194 0.89 -9.75 11.02
N GLU A 195 1.46 -10.35 9.98
CA GLU A 195 2.37 -11.53 10.12
C GLU A 195 3.66 -11.19 10.88
N VAL A 196 4.22 -9.98 10.69
CA VAL A 196 5.52 -9.58 11.27
C VAL A 196 5.42 -8.66 12.48
N SER A 197 4.28 -8.00 12.68
CA SER A 197 4.04 -7.06 13.79
C SER A 197 2.57 -7.12 14.22
N PRO A 198 2.16 -8.27 14.80
CA PRO A 198 0.74 -8.55 15.10
C PRO A 198 0.12 -7.55 16.08
N ALA A 199 0.85 -7.11 17.11
CA ALA A 199 0.31 -6.18 18.09
C ALA A 199 0.09 -4.79 17.49
N LEU A 200 1.06 -4.28 16.70
CA LEU A 200 0.94 -2.97 16.05
C LEU A 200 -0.23 -2.89 15.06
N PHE A 201 -0.47 -3.96 14.30
CA PHE A 201 -1.48 -3.93 13.23
C PHE A 201 -2.77 -4.71 13.57
N LYS A 202 -2.96 -5.15 14.83
CA LYS A 202 -4.17 -5.83 15.32
C LYS A 202 -5.44 -5.09 14.91
N ASN A 203 -5.49 -3.80 15.21
CA ASN A 203 -6.63 -2.92 14.97
C ASN A 203 -6.45 -2.00 13.74
N ALA A 204 -5.48 -2.30 12.85
CA ALA A 204 -5.30 -1.54 11.63
C ALA A 204 -6.35 -1.88 10.59
N GLY A 205 -6.79 -0.87 9.82
CA GLY A 205 -7.82 -1.02 8.80
C GLY A 205 -8.82 0.13 8.81
N PRO A 206 -9.93 0.03 8.06
CA PRO A 206 -11.00 1.03 8.10
C PRO A 206 -11.68 1.04 9.46
N SER A 207 -12.24 2.19 9.85
CA SER A 207 -12.84 2.37 11.17
C SER A 207 -13.90 1.31 11.52
N CYS A 208 -14.68 0.85 10.54
CA CYS A 208 -15.67 -0.22 10.75
C CYS A 208 -15.06 -1.56 11.13
N ALA A 209 -13.83 -1.88 10.66
CA ALA A 209 -13.10 -3.05 11.12
C ALA A 209 -12.50 -2.83 12.51
N ALA A 210 -11.81 -1.68 12.70
CA ALA A 210 -11.08 -1.39 13.93
C ALA A 210 -12.00 -1.15 15.16
N THR A 211 -13.13 -0.43 14.98
CA THR A 211 -13.99 0.02 16.08
C THR A 211 -15.44 -0.46 16.00
N GLY A 212 -15.80 -1.22 14.96
CA GLY A 212 -17.18 -1.61 14.69
C GLY A 212 -18.09 -0.50 14.16
N LYS A 213 -17.57 0.74 14.00
CA LYS A 213 -18.34 1.90 13.54
C LYS A 213 -17.71 2.56 12.32
N CYS A 214 -18.53 2.92 11.33
CA CYS A 214 -18.08 3.67 10.17
C CYS A 214 -17.87 5.15 10.51
N SER A 215 -16.69 5.71 10.19
CA SER A 215 -16.38 7.13 10.38
C SER A 215 -16.86 8.04 9.24
N GLU A 216 -17.39 7.46 8.14
CA GLU A 216 -17.76 8.22 6.94
C GLU A 216 -19.15 8.90 7.03
N GLY A 217 -19.89 8.72 8.13
CA GLY A 217 -21.18 9.35 8.33
C GLY A 217 -22.17 9.06 7.20
N ALA A 218 -22.68 10.09 6.55
CA ALA A 218 -23.63 9.97 5.42
C ALA A 218 -23.04 9.24 4.19
N TYR A 219 -21.73 9.11 4.12
CA TYR A 219 -21.04 8.39 3.03
C TYR A 219 -20.71 6.94 3.38
N CYS A 220 -21.24 6.40 4.47
CA CYS A 220 -21.07 4.98 4.81
C CYS A 220 -21.56 4.09 3.65
N CYS A 221 -20.77 3.05 3.32
CA CYS A 221 -21.14 2.10 2.26
C CYS A 221 -22.22 1.09 2.71
N GLY A 222 -22.50 0.97 4.02
CA GLY A 222 -23.41 -0.04 4.58
C GLY A 222 -22.80 -1.46 4.70
N GLU A 223 -21.58 -1.67 4.23
CA GLU A 223 -20.92 -2.97 4.20
C GLU A 223 -19.62 -2.92 5.02
N PRO A 224 -19.65 -3.25 6.32
CA PRO A 224 -18.45 -3.24 7.15
C PRO A 224 -17.46 -4.33 6.73
N ARG A 225 -16.16 -4.03 6.84
CA ARG A 225 -15.04 -4.94 6.55
C ARG A 225 -14.80 -5.88 7.73
N GLU A 226 -15.74 -6.80 7.98
CA GLU A 226 -15.63 -7.79 9.06
C GLU A 226 -14.50 -8.80 8.83
N ASP A 227 -14.14 -9.03 7.59
CA ASP A 227 -13.02 -9.84 7.13
C ASP A 227 -11.62 -9.31 7.57
N LEU A 228 -11.55 -8.06 8.01
CA LEU A 228 -10.32 -7.42 8.51
C LEU A 228 -10.30 -7.24 10.04
N ARG A 229 -11.29 -7.78 10.77
CA ARG A 229 -11.33 -7.76 12.25
C ARG A 229 -10.36 -8.74 12.88
#